data_320c63e2d7a2fa9c3f3aa5aade8f9040
#
_entry.id   320c63e2d7a2fa9c3f3aa5aade8f9040
#
_cell.length_a   1.000
_cell.length_b   1.000
_cell.length_c   1.000
_cell.angle_alpha   90.00
_cell.angle_beta   90.00
_cell.angle_gamma   90.00
#
_symmetry.space_group_name_H-M   'P 1'
#
loop_
_entity.id
_entity.type
_entity.pdbx_description
1 polymer ?
#
loop_
_entity_poly.entity_id
_entity_poly.type
_entity_poly.pdbx_seq_one_letter_code
_entity_poly.pdbx_strand_id
1 'polypeptide(L)'
;MLKSFKYLKPYFWQCLLIVLGVALQVYTALELPALSSDIMNKGVAESNMSFIFQTGLFMLGITALGSLGSIVSSYFSAKVSSCVAMDMRKDIFAKVMSLSFVDVEKFSTASLITRTTADIWTVQRTLIMSLTMMVRVPFMAIGAIIQAFRTAPNMTWIITVSVAILFIQAAILISLAIPKFKVYQKILDKINSITRENLTGIKVIRALNKQKYEENKFERSNEKLKTTDIYISKVMAFQQPVVNLVFNLSAVLIIFIGVSNLHTDMSYLGRMIAFSQYSAQVLMSFLFLTFLFVMIPRGNVSSKRISEVLETKSQITFKDQMTETPSEVPSVEFKHVTFSYGKKSEAIIEDISFVAKAGQTTAFIGSTGSGKSTLINLVPRFFDATEGEVLINNLNIKEYTENALMDKIGYVPQRGYLFTGTVRSNILYGVENLKKSELDASMRHAAKIAQAEEFVTKLKDQYDAPIPQGGTNVSGGQRQRLAIARALAKQPEILIFDDAFSALDMKTDKKLREDLKSEIQDTVVLIVAQRISTIKEAEQIIVLDQGKMVGKGTHLELLRKCKVYQEIAKSQFSEEEFAEEMRQAKEGI
;
A
#
# COMPACT_ATOMS: atom_id res chain seq x y z
N MET A 1 -6.74 16.46 -0.60
CA MET A 1 -8.08 16.31 -0.01
C MET A 1 -9.23 16.57 -0.97
N LEU A 2 -9.21 17.57 -1.83
CA LEU A 2 -10.30 17.84 -2.80
C LEU A 2 -10.71 16.59 -3.60
N LYS A 3 -9.76 15.74 -4.01
CA LYS A 3 -10.04 14.48 -4.71
C LYS A 3 -10.75 13.44 -3.84
N SER A 4 -10.48 13.40 -2.53
CA SER A 4 -11.17 12.50 -1.59
C SER A 4 -12.61 12.93 -1.32
N PHE A 5 -12.96 14.21 -1.52
CA PHE A 5 -14.34 14.68 -1.43
C PHE A 5 -15.27 14.08 -2.51
N LYS A 6 -14.70 13.56 -3.62
CA LYS A 6 -15.49 12.81 -4.61
C LYS A 6 -16.19 11.60 -3.98
N TYR A 7 -15.57 10.96 -3.01
CA TYR A 7 -16.12 9.82 -2.28
C TYR A 7 -17.23 10.19 -1.29
N LEU A 8 -17.43 11.49 -1.01
CA LEU A 8 -18.55 11.95 -0.17
C LEU A 8 -19.86 12.07 -0.97
N LYS A 9 -19.82 12.13 -2.31
CA LYS A 9 -21.03 12.31 -3.13
C LYS A 9 -22.14 11.29 -2.85
N PRO A 10 -21.86 9.98 -2.73
CA PRO A 10 -22.88 8.98 -2.41
C PRO A 10 -23.51 9.17 -1.02
N TYR A 11 -22.81 9.86 -0.11
CA TYR A 11 -23.21 10.07 1.29
C TYR A 11 -23.74 11.48 1.56
N PHE A 12 -24.21 12.19 0.53
CA PHE A 12 -24.64 13.59 0.64
C PHE A 12 -25.70 13.81 1.74
N TRP A 13 -26.71 12.96 1.82
CA TRP A 13 -27.78 13.07 2.83
C TRP A 13 -27.25 12.89 4.26
N GLN A 14 -26.31 11.98 4.46
CA GLN A 14 -25.66 11.79 5.75
C GLN A 14 -24.79 13.00 6.12
N CYS A 15 -24.08 13.60 5.15
CA CYS A 15 -23.33 14.83 5.36
C CYS A 15 -24.26 15.99 5.74
N LEU A 16 -25.43 16.08 5.14
CA LEU A 16 -26.44 17.07 5.52
C LEU A 16 -26.93 16.89 6.97
N LEU A 17 -27.16 15.63 7.39
CA LEU A 17 -27.51 15.32 8.79
C LEU A 17 -26.39 15.69 9.77
N ILE A 18 -25.12 15.52 9.39
CA ILE A 18 -23.98 15.98 10.20
C ILE A 18 -24.03 17.48 10.37
N VAL A 19 -24.21 18.24 9.29
CA VAL A 19 -24.28 19.71 9.33
C VAL A 19 -25.45 20.20 10.18
N LEU A 20 -26.64 19.60 10.02
CA LEU A 20 -27.81 19.92 10.84
C LEU A 20 -27.60 19.61 12.32
N GLY A 21 -27.01 18.44 12.63
CA GLY A 21 -26.68 18.08 14.01
C GLY A 21 -25.65 19.03 14.65
N VAL A 22 -24.63 19.45 13.89
CA VAL A 22 -23.66 20.45 14.34
C VAL A 22 -24.32 21.82 14.49
N ALA A 23 -25.16 22.24 13.58
CA ALA A 23 -25.88 23.51 13.66
C ALA A 23 -26.78 23.56 14.91
N LEU A 24 -27.53 22.48 15.19
CA LEU A 24 -28.32 22.35 16.40
C LEU A 24 -27.46 22.43 17.66
N GLN A 25 -26.32 21.74 17.67
CA GLN A 25 -25.36 21.79 18.79
C GLN A 25 -24.80 23.19 19.02
N VAL A 26 -24.44 23.90 17.93
CA VAL A 26 -23.93 25.28 18.03
C VAL A 26 -25.03 26.22 18.54
N TYR A 27 -26.22 26.14 17.96
CA TYR A 27 -27.36 26.96 18.39
C TYR A 27 -27.65 26.81 19.89
N THR A 28 -27.80 25.57 20.35
CA THR A 28 -28.08 25.29 21.77
C THR A 28 -26.94 25.76 22.69
N ALA A 29 -25.68 25.61 22.28
CA ALA A 29 -24.53 26.08 23.04
C ALA A 29 -24.46 27.60 23.14
N LEU A 30 -24.94 28.34 22.14
CA LEU A 30 -24.99 29.81 22.13
C LEU A 30 -26.16 30.40 22.94
N GLU A 31 -27.25 29.65 23.09
CA GLU A 31 -28.40 30.08 23.89
C GLU A 31 -28.18 29.91 25.40
N LEU A 32 -27.40 28.94 25.84
CA LEU A 32 -27.17 28.67 27.27
C LEU A 32 -26.60 29.85 28.07
N PRO A 33 -25.62 30.61 27.56
CA PRO A 33 -25.11 31.81 28.27
C PRO A 33 -26.18 32.90 28.42
N ALA A 34 -27.02 33.09 27.39
CA ALA A 34 -28.12 34.09 27.46
C ALA A 34 -29.14 33.72 28.54
N LEU A 35 -29.54 32.45 28.59
CA LEU A 35 -30.44 31.94 29.62
C LEU A 35 -29.84 32.02 31.02
N SER A 36 -28.51 31.80 31.15
CA SER A 36 -27.79 31.99 32.41
C SER A 36 -27.85 33.44 32.87
N SER A 37 -27.73 34.40 31.94
CA SER A 37 -27.89 35.83 32.21
C SER A 37 -29.32 36.16 32.69
N ASP A 38 -30.32 35.61 32.02
CA ASP A 38 -31.73 35.81 32.41
C ASP A 38 -32.04 35.25 33.80
N ILE A 39 -31.52 34.06 34.17
CA ILE A 39 -31.66 33.54 35.52
C ILE A 39 -31.09 34.51 36.55
N MET A 40 -29.92 35.10 36.29
CA MET A 40 -29.28 36.04 37.22
C MET A 40 -30.06 37.34 37.33
N ASN A 41 -30.52 37.90 36.20
CA ASN A 41 -31.13 39.21 36.14
C ASN A 41 -32.62 39.21 36.57
N LYS A 42 -33.39 38.20 36.14
CA LYS A 42 -34.86 38.09 36.37
C LYS A 42 -35.23 37.10 37.47
N GLY A 43 -34.34 36.12 37.72
CA GLY A 43 -34.54 35.11 38.74
C GLY A 43 -33.97 35.51 40.08
N VAL A 44 -32.64 35.68 40.14
CA VAL A 44 -31.93 35.93 41.40
C VAL A 44 -32.13 37.39 41.88
N ALA A 45 -31.96 38.39 41.00
CA ALA A 45 -32.10 39.79 41.36
C ALA A 45 -33.50 40.16 41.79
N GLU A 46 -34.53 39.56 41.20
CA GLU A 46 -35.95 39.75 41.54
C GLU A 46 -36.47 38.72 42.55
N SER A 47 -35.65 37.84 43.07
CA SER A 47 -36.01 36.76 44.00
C SER A 47 -37.15 35.86 43.50
N ASN A 48 -37.25 35.65 42.16
CA ASN A 48 -38.31 34.87 41.51
C ASN A 48 -37.90 33.39 41.33
N MET A 49 -38.19 32.59 42.35
CA MET A 49 -37.85 31.14 42.32
C MET A 49 -38.59 30.38 41.23
N SER A 50 -39.81 30.75 40.87
CA SER A 50 -40.57 30.09 39.79
C SER A 50 -39.89 30.30 38.43
N PHE A 51 -39.39 31.52 38.16
CA PHE A 51 -38.65 31.83 36.93
C PHE A 51 -37.32 31.03 36.86
N ILE A 52 -36.60 30.97 37.99
CA ILE A 52 -35.34 30.18 38.04
C ILE A 52 -35.62 28.70 37.69
N PHE A 53 -36.63 28.11 38.28
CA PHE A 53 -36.95 26.70 38.05
C PHE A 53 -37.43 26.45 36.61
N GLN A 54 -38.28 27.30 36.05
CA GLN A 54 -38.78 27.18 34.67
C GLN A 54 -37.66 27.36 33.66
N THR A 55 -36.81 28.39 33.81
CA THR A 55 -35.67 28.63 32.93
C THR A 55 -34.62 27.52 33.06
N GLY A 56 -34.37 27.01 34.28
CA GLY A 56 -33.48 25.89 34.52
C GLY A 56 -33.95 24.60 33.81
N LEU A 57 -35.24 24.30 33.88
CA LEU A 57 -35.84 23.14 33.15
C LEU A 57 -35.71 23.33 31.63
N PHE A 58 -35.95 24.54 31.13
CA PHE A 58 -35.76 24.87 29.71
C PHE A 58 -34.30 24.72 29.28
N MET A 59 -33.34 25.16 30.10
CA MET A 59 -31.90 24.94 29.85
C MET A 59 -31.55 23.44 29.77
N LEU A 60 -32.12 22.61 30.64
CA LEU A 60 -31.94 21.15 30.55
C LEU A 60 -32.49 20.59 29.24
N GLY A 61 -33.67 21.05 28.81
CA GLY A 61 -34.26 20.67 27.51
C GLY A 61 -33.37 21.05 26.32
N ILE A 62 -32.87 22.30 26.30
CA ILE A 62 -31.95 22.78 25.26
C ILE A 62 -30.65 21.96 25.26
N THR A 63 -30.09 21.68 26.44
CA THR A 63 -28.87 20.87 26.58
C THR A 63 -29.08 19.44 26.07
N ALA A 64 -30.23 18.85 26.35
CA ALA A 64 -30.59 17.53 25.82
C ALA A 64 -30.70 17.55 24.29
N LEU A 65 -31.32 18.57 23.71
CA LEU A 65 -31.39 18.77 22.25
C LEU A 65 -30.00 18.95 21.61
N GLY A 66 -29.12 19.75 22.23
CA GLY A 66 -27.73 19.89 21.78
C GLY A 66 -26.93 18.59 21.85
N SER A 67 -27.16 17.80 22.92
CA SER A 67 -26.56 16.47 23.06
C SER A 67 -27.03 15.50 22.00
N LEU A 68 -28.32 15.49 21.66
CA LEU A 68 -28.85 14.70 20.53
C LEU A 68 -28.20 15.12 19.20
N GLY A 69 -28.08 16.44 18.95
CA GLY A 69 -27.36 16.95 17.77
C GLY A 69 -25.91 16.46 17.71
N SER A 70 -25.23 16.44 18.86
CA SER A 70 -23.86 15.92 18.96
C SER A 70 -23.76 14.42 18.67
N ILE A 71 -24.68 13.61 19.21
CA ILE A 71 -24.74 12.15 18.98
C ILE A 71 -24.98 11.88 17.48
N VAL A 72 -25.97 12.54 16.88
CA VAL A 72 -26.31 12.40 15.46
C VAL A 72 -25.11 12.75 14.57
N SER A 73 -24.52 13.94 14.79
CA SER A 73 -23.37 14.39 13.99
C SER A 73 -22.16 13.47 14.13
N SER A 74 -21.85 12.99 15.34
CA SER A 74 -20.73 12.09 15.60
C SER A 74 -20.95 10.72 14.99
N TYR A 75 -22.15 10.15 15.14
CA TYR A 75 -22.50 8.85 14.55
C TYR A 75 -22.40 8.87 13.03
N PHE A 76 -23.06 9.84 12.38
CA PHE A 76 -23.01 9.91 10.91
C PHE A 76 -21.62 10.28 10.38
N SER A 77 -20.87 11.12 11.07
CA SER A 77 -19.48 11.41 10.70
C SER A 77 -18.59 10.17 10.74
N ALA A 78 -18.70 9.36 11.79
CA ALA A 78 -17.96 8.12 11.90
C ALA A 78 -18.39 7.12 10.81
N LYS A 79 -19.71 6.97 10.59
CA LYS A 79 -20.27 6.07 9.56
C LYS A 79 -19.81 6.47 8.16
N VAL A 80 -19.99 7.73 7.77
CA VAL A 80 -19.60 8.24 6.44
C VAL A 80 -18.10 8.07 6.22
N SER A 81 -17.27 8.46 7.19
CA SER A 81 -15.82 8.35 7.06
C SER A 81 -15.35 6.90 6.94
N SER A 82 -16.02 5.95 7.64
CA SER A 82 -15.73 4.52 7.55
C SER A 82 -16.13 3.95 6.18
N CYS A 83 -17.30 4.33 5.66
CA CYS A 83 -17.74 3.92 4.32
C CYS A 83 -16.81 4.48 3.23
N VAL A 84 -16.43 5.75 3.30
CA VAL A 84 -15.44 6.36 2.39
C VAL A 84 -14.11 5.61 2.44
N ALA A 85 -13.63 5.26 3.64
CA ALA A 85 -12.40 4.49 3.79
C ALA A 85 -12.51 3.08 3.20
N MET A 86 -13.67 2.44 3.32
CA MET A 86 -13.96 1.14 2.68
C MET A 86 -13.91 1.26 1.16
N ASP A 87 -14.62 2.23 0.58
CA ASP A 87 -14.65 2.46 -0.86
C ASP A 87 -13.25 2.76 -1.41
N MET A 88 -12.48 3.61 -0.72
CA MET A 88 -11.10 3.90 -1.10
C MET A 88 -10.20 2.67 -1.07
N ARG A 89 -10.35 1.77 -0.05
CA ARG A 89 -9.58 0.52 0.00
C ARG A 89 -9.93 -0.40 -1.15
N LYS A 90 -11.21 -0.52 -1.47
CA LYS A 90 -11.70 -1.31 -2.60
C LYS A 90 -11.11 -0.82 -3.91
N ASP A 91 -11.19 0.48 -4.16
CA ASP A 91 -10.69 1.08 -5.40
C ASP A 91 -9.17 0.97 -5.53
N ILE A 92 -8.41 1.22 -4.44
CA ILE A 92 -6.95 1.05 -4.46
C ILE A 92 -6.59 -0.41 -4.71
N PHE A 93 -7.23 -1.35 -4.02
CA PHE A 93 -6.94 -2.77 -4.19
C PHE A 93 -7.23 -3.23 -5.62
N ALA A 94 -8.40 -2.90 -6.16
CA ALA A 94 -8.75 -3.19 -7.54
C ALA A 94 -7.76 -2.55 -8.52
N LYS A 95 -7.35 -1.30 -8.25
CA LYS A 95 -6.37 -0.59 -9.07
C LYS A 95 -5.00 -1.26 -9.05
N VAL A 96 -4.50 -1.63 -7.87
CA VAL A 96 -3.20 -2.31 -7.74
C VAL A 96 -3.20 -3.64 -8.49
N MET A 97 -4.33 -4.40 -8.44
CA MET A 97 -4.46 -5.65 -9.20
C MET A 97 -4.49 -5.45 -10.72
N SER A 98 -4.92 -4.27 -11.20
CA SER A 98 -4.95 -3.92 -12.64
C SER A 98 -3.68 -3.22 -13.14
N LEU A 99 -2.69 -2.96 -12.30
CA LEU A 99 -1.43 -2.34 -12.69
C LEU A 99 -0.46 -3.38 -13.28
N SER A 100 0.31 -2.96 -14.27
CA SER A 100 1.42 -3.77 -14.80
C SER A 100 2.52 -3.98 -13.75
N PHE A 101 3.35 -5.00 -13.96
CA PHE A 101 4.49 -5.29 -13.09
C PHE A 101 5.43 -4.08 -12.93
N VAL A 102 5.69 -3.36 -14.02
CA VAL A 102 6.51 -2.13 -14.04
C VAL A 102 5.93 -1.05 -13.12
N ASP A 103 4.60 -0.88 -13.16
CA ASP A 103 3.93 0.14 -12.35
C ASP A 103 3.93 -0.22 -10.87
N VAL A 104 3.77 -1.50 -10.53
CA VAL A 104 3.86 -2.00 -9.14
C VAL A 104 5.28 -1.80 -8.59
N GLU A 105 6.33 -2.11 -9.36
CA GLU A 105 7.73 -1.88 -8.95
C GLU A 105 8.03 -0.41 -8.69
N LYS A 106 7.49 0.51 -9.50
CA LYS A 106 7.65 1.96 -9.32
C LYS A 106 7.20 2.44 -7.94
N PHE A 107 6.14 1.86 -7.40
CA PHE A 107 5.61 2.22 -6.08
C PHE A 107 6.25 1.47 -4.93
N SER A 108 6.87 0.33 -5.14
CA SER A 108 7.29 -0.70 -4.19
C SER A 108 6.13 -1.31 -3.38
N THR A 109 6.21 -2.59 -3.09
CA THR A 109 5.18 -3.34 -2.31
C THR A 109 4.95 -2.71 -0.93
N ALA A 110 6.00 -2.31 -0.22
CA ALA A 110 5.89 -1.68 1.10
C ALA A 110 5.12 -0.36 1.05
N SER A 111 5.34 0.46 0.00
CA SER A 111 4.61 1.72 -0.20
C SER A 111 3.14 1.48 -0.52
N LEU A 112 2.81 0.48 -1.35
CA LEU A 112 1.43 0.13 -1.69
C LEU A 112 0.65 -0.38 -0.46
N ILE A 113 1.28 -1.20 0.39
CA ILE A 113 0.70 -1.63 1.67
C ILE A 113 0.39 -0.41 2.55
N THR A 114 1.35 0.51 2.71
CA THR A 114 1.15 1.73 3.50
C THR A 114 0.01 2.59 2.96
N ARG A 115 -0.09 2.74 1.63
CA ARG A 115 -1.16 3.52 0.96
C ARG A 115 -2.54 2.89 1.15
N THR A 116 -2.61 1.56 1.16
CA THR A 116 -3.87 0.81 1.35
C THR A 116 -4.31 0.77 2.82
N THR A 117 -3.41 0.96 3.78
CA THR A 117 -3.68 0.85 5.22
C THR A 117 -3.56 2.19 5.94
N ALA A 118 -2.35 2.61 6.28
CA ALA A 118 -2.07 3.78 7.13
C ALA A 118 -2.49 5.11 6.49
N ASP A 119 -2.28 5.29 5.17
CA ASP A 119 -2.69 6.51 4.49
C ASP A 119 -4.22 6.66 4.45
N ILE A 120 -4.95 5.57 4.18
CA ILE A 120 -6.43 5.59 4.23
C ILE A 120 -6.93 5.88 5.64
N TRP A 121 -6.32 5.27 6.67
CA TRP A 121 -6.68 5.56 8.07
C TRP A 121 -6.46 7.05 8.41
N THR A 122 -5.36 7.64 7.94
CA THR A 122 -5.09 9.08 8.11
C THR A 122 -6.14 9.95 7.42
N VAL A 123 -6.53 9.60 6.19
CA VAL A 123 -7.61 10.29 5.46
C VAL A 123 -8.94 10.13 6.20
N GLN A 124 -9.30 8.94 6.64
CA GLN A 124 -10.53 8.66 7.40
C GLN A 124 -10.60 9.52 8.66
N ARG A 125 -9.52 9.55 9.47
CA ARG A 125 -9.47 10.36 10.68
C ARG A 125 -9.57 11.86 10.40
N THR A 126 -8.91 12.31 9.33
CA THR A 126 -9.00 13.72 8.90
C THR A 126 -10.41 14.07 8.43
N LEU A 127 -11.11 13.16 7.74
CA LEU A 127 -12.50 13.35 7.31
C LEU A 127 -13.44 13.46 8.51
N ILE A 128 -13.32 12.59 9.53
CA ILE A 128 -14.14 12.68 10.75
C ILE A 128 -14.00 14.06 11.36
N MET A 129 -12.76 14.52 11.54
CA MET A 129 -12.50 15.84 12.13
C MET A 129 -12.98 16.99 11.23
N SER A 130 -12.79 16.89 9.93
CA SER A 130 -13.25 17.91 8.99
C SER A 130 -14.77 18.04 8.96
N LEU A 131 -15.49 16.93 8.93
CA LEU A 131 -16.95 16.93 8.87
C LEU A 131 -17.61 17.49 10.14
N THR A 132 -16.97 17.33 11.30
CA THR A 132 -17.49 17.84 12.57
C THR A 132 -16.91 19.20 12.95
N MET A 133 -15.57 19.32 13.05
CA MET A 133 -14.93 20.52 13.60
C MET A 133 -14.83 21.66 12.58
N MET A 134 -14.65 21.36 11.29
CA MET A 134 -14.52 22.40 10.25
C MET A 134 -15.84 23.18 10.05
N VAL A 135 -16.97 22.56 10.39
CA VAL A 135 -18.28 23.23 10.42
C VAL A 135 -18.50 23.88 11.78
N ARG A 136 -18.33 23.12 12.87
CA ARG A 136 -18.64 23.59 14.23
C ARG A 136 -17.82 24.82 14.64
N VAL A 137 -16.50 24.80 14.41
CA VAL A 137 -15.57 25.82 14.98
C VAL A 137 -15.84 27.23 14.42
N PRO A 138 -15.98 27.45 13.09
CA PRO A 138 -16.30 28.78 12.57
C PRO A 138 -17.67 29.29 13.02
N PHE A 139 -18.70 28.42 12.96
CA PHE A 139 -20.05 28.82 13.38
C PHE A 139 -20.11 29.17 14.86
N MET A 140 -19.40 28.41 15.71
CA MET A 140 -19.30 28.68 17.13
C MET A 140 -18.56 30.00 17.42
N ALA A 141 -17.41 30.22 16.75
CA ALA A 141 -16.65 31.47 16.93
C ALA A 141 -17.44 32.69 16.50
N ILE A 142 -18.01 32.67 15.30
CA ILE A 142 -18.80 33.78 14.76
C ILE A 142 -20.05 34.02 15.62
N GLY A 143 -20.78 32.93 15.94
CA GLY A 143 -21.99 33.03 16.77
C GLY A 143 -21.70 33.59 18.16
N ALA A 144 -20.62 33.11 18.81
CA ALA A 144 -20.23 33.59 20.13
C ALA A 144 -19.75 35.06 20.11
N ILE A 145 -19.03 35.51 19.07
CA ILE A 145 -18.67 36.94 18.90
C ILE A 145 -19.92 37.80 18.72
N ILE A 146 -20.87 37.38 17.88
CA ILE A 146 -22.12 38.12 17.67
C ILE A 146 -22.91 38.24 18.99
N GLN A 147 -23.05 37.15 19.72
CA GLN A 147 -23.76 37.14 21.00
C GLN A 147 -23.04 37.95 22.08
N ALA A 148 -21.70 37.89 22.14
CA ALA A 148 -20.90 38.72 23.05
C ALA A 148 -21.09 40.20 22.75
N PHE A 149 -21.07 40.61 21.48
CA PHE A 149 -21.32 42.00 21.07
C PHE A 149 -22.73 42.46 21.44
N ARG A 150 -23.75 41.61 21.26
CA ARG A 150 -25.15 41.95 21.66
C ARG A 150 -25.32 42.05 23.16
N THR A 151 -24.61 41.21 23.93
CA THR A 151 -24.76 41.14 25.39
C THR A 151 -24.04 42.29 26.09
N ALA A 152 -22.80 42.60 25.68
CA ALA A 152 -21.97 43.64 26.30
C ALA A 152 -21.02 44.30 25.29
N PRO A 153 -21.50 45.24 24.45
CA PRO A 153 -20.68 45.92 23.43
C PRO A 153 -19.41 46.55 24.00
N ASN A 154 -19.50 47.12 25.17
CA ASN A 154 -18.40 47.81 25.84
C ASN A 154 -17.26 46.90 26.30
N MET A 155 -17.49 45.56 26.37
CA MET A 155 -16.49 44.56 26.77
C MET A 155 -15.92 43.80 25.56
N THR A 156 -16.51 43.94 24.35
CA THR A 156 -16.14 43.12 23.16
C THR A 156 -14.68 43.31 22.73
N TRP A 157 -14.06 44.45 23.02
CA TRP A 157 -12.65 44.69 22.76
C TRP A 157 -11.74 43.68 23.49
N ILE A 158 -12.16 43.15 24.66
CA ILE A 158 -11.40 42.13 25.41
C ILE A 158 -11.24 40.87 24.56
N ILE A 159 -12.33 40.41 23.94
CA ILE A 159 -12.30 39.26 23.06
C ILE A 159 -11.40 39.53 21.85
N THR A 160 -11.54 40.70 21.23
CA THR A 160 -10.74 41.08 20.05
C THR A 160 -9.24 41.07 20.35
N VAL A 161 -8.84 41.70 21.48
CA VAL A 161 -7.43 41.72 21.93
C VAL A 161 -6.96 40.29 22.26
N SER A 162 -7.76 39.50 22.97
CA SER A 162 -7.42 38.14 23.34
C SER A 162 -7.19 37.25 22.10
N VAL A 163 -8.08 37.32 21.11
CA VAL A 163 -7.92 36.60 19.86
C VAL A 163 -6.69 37.06 19.08
N ALA A 164 -6.43 38.38 19.04
CA ALA A 164 -5.23 38.93 18.41
C ALA A 164 -3.93 38.40 19.06
N ILE A 165 -3.87 38.39 20.41
CA ILE A 165 -2.72 37.82 21.14
C ILE A 165 -2.53 36.34 20.81
N LEU A 166 -3.61 35.53 20.82
CA LEU A 166 -3.53 34.11 20.49
C LEU A 166 -3.14 33.89 19.04
N PHE A 167 -3.59 34.75 18.12
CA PHE A 167 -3.19 34.66 16.71
C PHE A 167 -1.70 34.94 16.52
N ILE A 168 -1.19 36.00 17.17
CA ILE A 168 0.25 36.34 17.16
C ILE A 168 1.06 35.22 17.78
N GLN A 169 0.63 34.68 18.91
CA GLN A 169 1.26 33.53 19.55
C GLN A 169 1.32 32.31 18.58
N ALA A 170 0.20 31.96 17.96
CA ALA A 170 0.15 30.85 17.03
C ALA A 170 1.12 31.06 15.84
N ALA A 171 1.16 32.28 15.28
CA ALA A 171 2.07 32.63 14.20
C ALA A 171 3.55 32.47 14.62
N ILE A 172 3.91 32.92 15.83
CA ILE A 172 5.26 32.76 16.40
C ILE A 172 5.59 31.26 16.57
N LEU A 173 4.70 30.51 17.24
CA LEU A 173 4.92 29.07 17.44
C LEU A 173 5.09 28.31 16.13
N ILE A 174 4.25 28.60 15.14
CA ILE A 174 4.31 27.98 13.82
C ILE A 174 5.63 28.30 13.12
N SER A 175 6.06 29.57 13.16
CA SER A 175 7.30 30.03 12.52
C SER A 175 8.56 29.38 13.13
N LEU A 176 8.56 29.16 14.45
CA LEU A 176 9.68 28.56 15.18
C LEU A 176 9.67 27.00 15.09
N ALA A 177 8.48 26.39 15.17
CA ALA A 177 8.35 24.95 15.25
C ALA A 177 8.44 24.25 13.88
N ILE A 178 7.81 24.78 12.81
CA ILE A 178 7.75 24.12 11.51
C ILE A 178 9.14 23.81 10.92
N PRO A 179 10.13 24.73 10.91
CA PRO A 179 11.46 24.42 10.40
C PRO A 179 12.14 23.29 11.18
N LYS A 180 11.95 23.27 12.51
CA LYS A 180 12.51 22.24 13.38
C LYS A 180 11.82 20.90 13.23
N PHE A 181 10.50 20.85 12.98
CA PHE A 181 9.79 19.62 12.65
C PHE A 181 10.32 18.98 11.35
N LYS A 182 10.68 19.78 10.33
CA LYS A 182 11.30 19.27 9.11
C LYS A 182 12.68 18.64 9.39
N VAL A 183 13.48 19.26 10.27
CA VAL A 183 14.78 18.72 10.70
C VAL A 183 14.58 17.44 11.51
N TYR A 184 13.66 17.44 12.47
CA TYR A 184 13.29 16.28 13.27
C TYR A 184 12.92 15.07 12.37
N GLN A 185 12.08 15.29 11.35
CA GLN A 185 11.68 14.25 10.43
C GLN A 185 12.89 13.65 9.66
N LYS A 186 13.79 14.50 9.17
CA LYS A 186 15.00 14.02 8.48
C LYS A 186 15.91 13.18 9.39
N ILE A 187 16.03 13.56 10.66
CA ILE A 187 16.83 12.81 11.64
C ILE A 187 16.15 11.47 11.93
N LEU A 188 14.83 11.47 12.10
CA LEU A 188 14.04 10.25 12.32
C LEU A 188 14.16 9.27 11.15
N ASP A 189 14.09 9.76 9.91
CA ASP A 189 14.29 8.95 8.71
C ASP A 189 15.69 8.34 8.67
N LYS A 190 16.72 9.11 9.11
CA LYS A 190 18.10 8.61 9.24
C LYS A 190 18.22 7.52 10.30
N ILE A 191 17.59 7.68 11.46
CA ILE A 191 17.58 6.66 12.53
C ILE A 191 16.91 5.39 12.02
N ASN A 192 15.76 5.50 11.34
CA ASN A 192 15.07 4.36 10.74
C ASN A 192 15.94 3.64 9.70
N SER A 193 16.71 4.39 8.90
CA SER A 193 17.67 3.81 7.95
C SER A 193 18.80 3.05 8.65
N ILE A 194 19.41 3.64 9.69
CA ILE A 194 20.46 3.00 10.49
C ILE A 194 19.93 1.72 11.14
N THR A 195 18.73 1.79 11.75
CA THR A 195 18.11 0.62 12.39
C THR A 195 17.85 -0.50 11.39
N ARG A 196 17.32 -0.17 10.21
CA ARG A 196 17.07 -1.16 9.14
C ARG A 196 18.36 -1.78 8.65
N GLU A 197 19.41 -0.97 8.41
CA GLU A 197 20.74 -1.43 8.01
C GLU A 197 21.33 -2.40 9.06
N ASN A 198 21.26 -2.03 10.34
CA ASN A 198 21.76 -2.84 11.44
C ASN A 198 21.01 -4.16 11.62
N LEU A 199 19.67 -4.15 11.52
CA LEU A 199 18.86 -5.36 11.63
C LEU A 199 19.10 -6.31 10.44
N THR A 200 19.22 -5.76 9.24
CA THR A 200 19.50 -6.56 8.03
C THR A 200 20.92 -7.12 8.08
N GLY A 201 21.90 -6.30 8.50
CA GLY A 201 23.31 -6.65 8.57
C GLY A 201 23.78 -7.25 9.89
N ILE A 202 22.89 -7.63 10.81
CA ILE A 202 23.24 -8.01 12.19
C ILE A 202 24.28 -9.14 12.28
N LYS A 203 24.21 -10.11 11.36
CA LYS A 203 25.19 -11.21 11.30
C LYS A 203 26.59 -10.70 10.95
N VAL A 204 26.69 -9.76 10.02
CA VAL A 204 27.96 -9.16 9.58
C VAL A 204 28.54 -8.29 10.71
N ILE A 205 27.71 -7.47 11.35
CA ILE A 205 28.12 -6.63 12.49
C ILE A 205 28.71 -7.49 13.62
N ARG A 206 28.02 -8.61 13.94
CA ARG A 206 28.52 -9.55 14.98
C ARG A 206 29.77 -10.27 14.55
N ALA A 207 29.85 -10.77 13.31
CA ALA A 207 31.02 -11.47 12.80
C ALA A 207 32.29 -10.59 12.79
N LEU A 208 32.12 -9.29 12.53
CA LEU A 208 33.21 -8.32 12.47
C LEU A 208 33.45 -7.58 13.81
N ASN A 209 32.74 -7.93 14.87
CA ASN A 209 32.80 -7.28 16.20
C ASN A 209 32.64 -5.76 16.14
N LYS A 210 31.67 -5.27 15.32
CA LYS A 210 31.46 -3.83 15.10
C LYS A 210 30.22 -3.27 15.83
N GLN A 211 29.69 -3.96 16.85
CA GLN A 211 28.55 -3.52 17.62
C GLN A 211 28.74 -2.12 18.19
N LYS A 212 29.87 -1.87 18.83
CA LYS A 212 30.17 -0.57 19.44
C LYS A 212 30.28 0.57 18.43
N TYR A 213 30.75 0.27 17.23
CA TYR A 213 30.76 1.25 16.14
C TYR A 213 29.36 1.66 15.70
N GLU A 214 28.47 0.69 15.52
CA GLU A 214 27.09 0.95 15.12
C GLU A 214 26.26 1.59 16.25
N GLU A 215 26.48 1.20 17.52
CA GLU A 215 25.90 1.89 18.68
C GLU A 215 26.27 3.37 18.69
N ASN A 216 27.54 3.71 18.50
CA ASN A 216 28.00 5.09 18.46
C ASN A 216 27.40 5.88 17.28
N LYS A 217 27.25 5.23 16.11
CA LYS A 217 26.60 5.80 14.92
C LYS A 217 25.12 6.11 15.18
N PHE A 218 24.43 5.19 15.83
CA PHE A 218 23.03 5.35 16.26
C PHE A 218 22.92 6.48 17.30
N GLU A 219 23.75 6.44 18.37
CA GLU A 219 23.70 7.39 19.48
C GLU A 219 23.94 8.83 19.02
N ARG A 220 24.88 9.07 18.09
CA ARG A 220 25.07 10.40 17.50
C ARG A 220 23.81 10.95 16.81
N SER A 221 23.03 10.09 16.18
CA SER A 221 21.78 10.47 15.52
C SER A 221 20.65 10.65 16.54
N ASN A 222 20.61 9.79 17.56
CA ASN A 222 19.67 9.83 18.67
C ASN A 222 19.83 11.10 19.51
N GLU A 223 21.06 11.50 19.83
CA GLU A 223 21.35 12.73 20.56
C GLU A 223 20.90 14.00 19.77
N LYS A 224 21.08 13.99 18.43
CA LYS A 224 20.54 15.06 17.58
C LYS A 224 19.02 15.07 17.55
N LEU A 225 18.39 13.91 17.55
CA LEU A 225 16.92 13.79 17.63
C LEU A 225 16.44 14.37 18.95
N LYS A 226 17.00 13.93 20.06
CA LYS A 226 16.70 14.38 21.42
C LYS A 226 16.82 15.92 21.54
N THR A 227 17.95 16.50 21.11
CA THR A 227 18.16 17.95 21.20
C THR A 227 17.16 18.74 20.36
N THR A 228 16.81 18.23 19.17
CA THR A 228 15.80 18.84 18.31
C THR A 228 14.39 18.70 18.92
N ASP A 229 14.08 17.55 19.49
CA ASP A 229 12.78 17.29 20.15
C ASP A 229 12.60 18.15 21.40
N ILE A 230 13.63 18.27 22.24
CA ILE A 230 13.62 19.15 23.40
C ILE A 230 13.37 20.61 22.98
N TYR A 231 13.99 21.07 21.88
CA TYR A 231 13.74 22.42 21.38
C TYR A 231 12.28 22.60 20.96
N ILE A 232 11.73 21.67 20.17
CA ILE A 232 10.33 21.71 19.75
C ILE A 232 9.41 21.68 20.97
N SER A 233 9.67 20.76 21.90
CA SER A 233 8.87 20.62 23.12
C SER A 233 8.92 21.87 24.00
N LYS A 234 10.07 22.54 24.14
CA LYS A 234 10.20 23.84 24.83
C LYS A 234 9.34 24.92 24.17
N VAL A 235 9.41 25.03 22.82
CA VAL A 235 8.60 26.01 22.09
C VAL A 235 7.11 25.71 22.29
N MET A 236 6.70 24.43 22.16
CA MET A 236 5.30 24.04 22.35
C MET A 236 4.80 24.17 23.81
N ALA A 237 5.68 24.01 24.78
CA ALA A 237 5.33 24.14 26.19
C ALA A 237 4.83 25.54 26.55
N PHE A 238 5.23 26.58 25.81
CA PHE A 238 4.71 27.94 26.01
C PHE A 238 3.26 28.12 25.59
N GLN A 239 2.69 27.20 24.80
CA GLN A 239 1.33 27.35 24.30
C GLN A 239 0.30 27.38 25.44
N GLN A 240 0.31 26.41 26.33
CA GLN A 240 -0.70 26.28 27.36
C GLN A 240 -0.64 27.40 28.41
N PRO A 241 0.54 27.79 28.95
CA PRO A 241 0.64 28.92 29.85
C PRO A 241 0.13 30.25 29.27
N VAL A 242 0.47 30.58 28.02
CA VAL A 242 -0.01 31.82 27.38
C VAL A 242 -1.52 31.77 27.17
N VAL A 243 -2.07 30.67 26.73
CA VAL A 243 -3.54 30.50 26.58
C VAL A 243 -4.23 30.68 27.92
N ASN A 244 -3.72 30.05 29.00
CA ASN A 244 -4.27 30.20 30.34
C ASN A 244 -4.15 31.64 30.86
N LEU A 245 -3.02 32.31 30.59
CA LEU A 245 -2.83 33.68 30.95
C LEU A 245 -3.86 34.61 30.28
N VAL A 246 -4.02 34.47 28.96
CA VAL A 246 -5.01 35.23 28.17
C VAL A 246 -6.42 34.97 28.68
N PHE A 247 -6.76 33.71 28.93
CA PHE A 247 -8.07 33.30 29.45
C PHE A 247 -8.36 33.93 30.83
N ASN A 248 -7.42 33.80 31.78
CA ASN A 248 -7.59 34.34 33.14
C ASN A 248 -7.55 35.87 33.16
N LEU A 249 -6.67 36.52 32.38
CA LEU A 249 -6.66 37.99 32.25
C LEU A 249 -7.99 38.49 31.65
N SER A 250 -8.51 37.80 30.65
CA SER A 250 -9.82 38.17 30.08
C SER A 250 -10.92 38.07 31.15
N ALA A 251 -10.92 37.00 31.95
CA ALA A 251 -11.89 36.81 33.03
C ALA A 251 -11.78 37.91 34.09
N VAL A 252 -10.56 38.25 34.52
CA VAL A 252 -10.33 39.36 35.49
C VAL A 252 -10.79 40.72 34.93
N LEU A 253 -10.48 41.02 33.66
CA LEU A 253 -10.91 42.27 33.01
C LEU A 253 -12.43 42.32 32.87
N ILE A 254 -13.09 41.24 32.54
CA ILE A 254 -14.56 41.14 32.46
C ILE A 254 -15.17 41.45 33.85
N ILE A 255 -14.64 40.86 34.92
CA ILE A 255 -15.10 41.10 36.28
C ILE A 255 -14.85 42.56 36.68
N PHE A 256 -13.66 43.10 36.45
CA PHE A 256 -13.29 44.45 36.81
C PHE A 256 -14.19 45.50 36.15
N ILE A 257 -14.38 45.41 34.82
CA ILE A 257 -15.24 46.33 34.07
C ILE A 257 -16.71 46.11 34.44
N GLY A 258 -17.11 44.87 34.67
CA GLY A 258 -18.47 44.53 35.04
C GLY A 258 -18.85 45.09 36.41
N VAL A 259 -18.00 44.94 37.42
CA VAL A 259 -18.22 45.46 38.77
C VAL A 259 -18.27 46.97 38.76
N SER A 260 -17.41 47.66 37.98
CA SER A 260 -17.46 49.12 37.88
C SER A 260 -18.78 49.68 37.30
N ASN A 261 -19.48 48.90 36.49
CA ASN A 261 -20.78 49.23 35.92
C ASN A 261 -21.98 48.73 36.76
N LEU A 262 -21.76 47.86 37.73
CA LEU A 262 -22.81 47.27 38.56
C LEU A 262 -23.51 48.36 39.42
N HIS A 263 -22.81 49.43 39.79
CA HIS A 263 -23.39 50.54 40.52
C HIS A 263 -24.47 51.31 39.75
N THR A 264 -24.46 51.21 38.41
CA THR A 264 -25.42 51.89 37.53
C THR A 264 -26.57 51.00 37.07
N ASP A 265 -26.32 49.68 36.97
CA ASP A 265 -27.32 48.73 36.46
C ASP A 265 -27.02 47.32 36.97
N MET A 266 -27.87 46.77 37.83
CA MET A 266 -27.74 45.42 38.40
C MET A 266 -27.83 44.31 37.34
N SER A 267 -28.38 44.58 36.15
CA SER A 267 -28.42 43.61 35.05
C SER A 267 -27.04 43.30 34.47
N TYR A 268 -25.99 44.11 34.83
CA TYR A 268 -24.62 43.80 34.43
C TYR A 268 -24.09 42.46 34.98
N LEU A 269 -24.59 42.00 36.12
CA LEU A 269 -24.16 40.73 36.70
C LEU A 269 -24.43 39.57 35.75
N GLY A 270 -25.64 39.45 35.25
CA GLY A 270 -25.98 38.39 34.27
C GLY A 270 -25.24 38.56 32.95
N ARG A 271 -25.08 39.83 32.46
CA ARG A 271 -24.32 40.11 31.23
C ARG A 271 -22.84 39.72 31.37
N MET A 272 -22.19 39.95 32.52
CA MET A 272 -20.83 39.50 32.79
C MET A 272 -20.68 37.99 32.70
N ILE A 273 -21.60 37.24 33.30
CA ILE A 273 -21.58 35.78 33.29
C ILE A 273 -21.72 35.27 31.85
N ALA A 274 -22.70 35.76 31.10
CA ALA A 274 -22.89 35.37 29.71
C ALA A 274 -21.70 35.75 28.83
N PHE A 275 -21.18 36.97 28.97
CA PHE A 275 -20.02 37.42 28.21
C PHE A 275 -18.75 36.60 28.51
N SER A 276 -18.52 36.21 29.77
CA SER A 276 -17.42 35.31 30.15
C SER A 276 -17.54 33.95 29.46
N GLN A 277 -18.76 33.37 29.40
CA GLN A 277 -19.00 32.12 28.72
C GLN A 277 -18.79 32.23 27.19
N TYR A 278 -19.28 33.29 26.54
CA TYR A 278 -19.02 33.55 25.11
C TYR A 278 -17.53 33.78 24.85
N SER A 279 -16.82 34.51 25.70
CA SER A 279 -15.36 34.68 25.59
C SER A 279 -14.64 33.34 25.62
N ALA A 280 -15.01 32.47 26.57
CA ALA A 280 -14.47 31.11 26.65
C ALA A 280 -14.72 30.31 25.37
N GLN A 281 -15.94 30.38 24.80
CA GLN A 281 -16.28 29.66 23.55
C GLN A 281 -15.45 30.17 22.34
N VAL A 282 -15.23 31.49 22.23
CA VAL A 282 -14.38 32.08 21.18
C VAL A 282 -12.94 31.61 21.31
N LEU A 283 -12.35 31.69 22.52
CA LEU A 283 -10.97 31.26 22.75
C LEU A 283 -10.76 29.78 22.49
N MET A 284 -11.70 28.91 22.92
CA MET A 284 -11.66 27.47 22.64
C MET A 284 -11.82 27.18 21.15
N SER A 285 -12.69 27.88 20.44
CA SER A 285 -12.85 27.76 18.99
C SER A 285 -11.55 28.10 18.27
N PHE A 286 -10.82 29.10 18.72
CA PHE A 286 -9.52 29.46 18.16
C PHE A 286 -8.47 28.35 18.36
N LEU A 287 -8.43 27.73 19.54
CA LEU A 287 -7.54 26.60 19.81
C LEU A 287 -7.84 25.40 18.87
N PHE A 288 -9.11 25.07 18.69
CA PHE A 288 -9.50 24.00 17.78
C PHE A 288 -9.18 24.33 16.30
N LEU A 289 -9.30 25.60 15.90
CA LEU A 289 -8.92 26.03 14.56
C LEU A 289 -7.41 25.82 14.32
N THR A 290 -6.57 26.16 15.30
CA THR A 290 -5.12 25.93 15.23
C THR A 290 -4.80 24.43 15.04
N PHE A 291 -5.50 23.55 15.76
CA PHE A 291 -5.34 22.10 15.61
C PHE A 291 -5.73 21.59 14.21
N LEU A 292 -6.78 22.15 13.61
CA LEU A 292 -7.20 21.81 12.24
C LEU A 292 -6.12 22.18 11.21
N PHE A 293 -5.44 23.31 11.37
CA PHE A 293 -4.34 23.72 10.48
C PHE A 293 -3.16 22.74 10.49
N VAL A 294 -2.96 21.98 11.55
CA VAL A 294 -1.92 20.93 11.63
C VAL A 294 -2.41 19.60 11.01
N MET A 295 -3.68 19.25 11.22
CA MET A 295 -4.24 17.96 10.80
C MET A 295 -4.56 17.89 9.30
N ILE A 296 -5.12 18.95 8.73
CA ILE A 296 -5.54 18.98 7.31
C ILE A 296 -4.37 18.74 6.34
N PRO A 297 -3.18 19.37 6.49
CA PRO A 297 -2.04 19.08 5.63
C PRO A 297 -1.60 17.62 5.64
N ARG A 298 -1.62 16.95 6.80
CA ARG A 298 -1.28 15.52 6.91
C ARG A 298 -2.25 14.64 6.10
N GLY A 299 -3.55 14.86 6.27
CA GLY A 299 -4.56 14.16 5.47
C GLY A 299 -4.43 14.45 3.97
N ASN A 300 -4.03 15.68 3.59
CA ASN A 300 -3.82 16.04 2.19
C ASN A 300 -2.63 15.29 1.56
N VAL A 301 -1.53 15.11 2.29
CA VAL A 301 -0.37 14.32 1.82
C VAL A 301 -0.77 12.86 1.58
N SER A 302 -1.45 12.22 2.55
CA SER A 302 -1.93 10.85 2.40
C SER A 302 -2.93 10.71 1.25
N SER A 303 -3.88 11.65 1.12
CA SER A 303 -4.82 11.70 0.00
C SER A 303 -4.13 11.84 -1.36
N LYS A 304 -3.05 12.64 -1.45
CA LYS A 304 -2.26 12.77 -2.68
C LYS A 304 -1.57 11.46 -3.06
N ARG A 305 -0.94 10.78 -2.10
CA ARG A 305 -0.29 9.48 -2.31
C ARG A 305 -1.26 8.40 -2.78
N ILE A 306 -2.47 8.39 -2.23
CA ILE A 306 -3.56 7.52 -2.68
C ILE A 306 -3.96 7.85 -4.12
N SER A 307 -4.17 9.14 -4.43
CA SER A 307 -4.55 9.58 -5.76
C SER A 307 -3.50 9.25 -6.82
N GLU A 308 -2.22 9.28 -6.48
CA GLU A 308 -1.12 8.89 -7.38
C GLU A 308 -1.30 7.44 -7.88
N VAL A 309 -1.69 6.51 -7.00
CA VAL A 309 -1.94 5.11 -7.40
C VAL A 309 -3.20 5.02 -8.26
N LEU A 310 -4.30 5.64 -7.82
CA LEU A 310 -5.59 5.57 -8.53
C LEU A 310 -5.55 6.19 -9.94
N GLU A 311 -4.71 7.21 -10.14
CA GLU A 311 -4.57 7.93 -11.41
C GLU A 311 -3.50 7.34 -12.32
N THR A 312 -2.68 6.42 -11.82
CA THR A 312 -1.66 5.76 -12.65
C THR A 312 -2.34 4.94 -13.73
N LYS A 313 -2.04 5.25 -14.97
CA LYS A 313 -2.45 4.42 -16.11
C LYS A 313 -1.50 3.26 -16.23
N SER A 314 -2.03 2.04 -16.33
CA SER A 314 -1.20 0.87 -16.58
C SER A 314 -0.47 1.03 -17.90
N GLN A 315 0.83 0.70 -17.92
CA GLN A 315 1.62 0.74 -19.15
C GLN A 315 1.21 -0.37 -20.11
N ILE A 316 0.71 -1.48 -19.55
CA ILE A 316 0.19 -2.60 -20.32
C ILE A 316 -1.33 -2.59 -20.21
N THR A 317 -1.99 -2.58 -21.36
CA THR A 317 -3.45 -2.67 -21.48
C THR A 317 -3.80 -3.83 -22.39
N PHE A 318 -4.64 -4.70 -21.91
CA PHE A 318 -5.19 -5.80 -22.72
C PHE A 318 -6.41 -5.32 -23.49
N LYS A 319 -6.74 -6.02 -24.56
CA LYS A 319 -7.98 -5.78 -25.32
C LYS A 319 -9.18 -6.36 -24.58
N ASP A 320 -10.33 -5.73 -24.73
CA ASP A 320 -11.59 -6.25 -24.16
C ASP A 320 -12.11 -7.47 -24.92
N GLN A 321 -11.77 -7.57 -26.23
CA GLN A 321 -12.14 -8.69 -27.11
C GLN A 321 -10.99 -9.00 -28.05
N MET A 322 -10.80 -10.27 -28.35
CA MET A 322 -9.84 -10.71 -29.39
C MET A 322 -10.38 -10.34 -30.77
N THR A 323 -9.48 -9.87 -31.62
CA THR A 323 -9.82 -9.49 -33.02
C THR A 323 -9.63 -10.67 -33.99
N GLU A 324 -8.80 -11.62 -33.65
CA GLU A 324 -8.46 -12.79 -34.46
C GLU A 324 -8.49 -14.06 -33.61
N THR A 325 -8.70 -15.20 -34.24
CA THR A 325 -8.65 -16.50 -33.59
C THR A 325 -7.23 -17.05 -33.65
N PRO A 326 -6.61 -17.43 -32.51
CA PRO A 326 -5.29 -18.04 -32.52
C PRO A 326 -5.30 -19.42 -33.19
N SER A 327 -4.14 -19.86 -33.69
CA SER A 327 -3.98 -21.22 -34.22
C SER A 327 -4.28 -22.26 -33.12
N GLU A 328 -4.81 -23.42 -33.53
CA GLU A 328 -5.05 -24.57 -32.65
C GLU A 328 -3.74 -25.26 -32.21
N VAL A 329 -2.66 -25.08 -32.99
CA VAL A 329 -1.36 -25.70 -32.67
C VAL A 329 -0.58 -24.78 -31.72
N PRO A 330 -0.27 -25.23 -30.49
CA PRO A 330 0.47 -24.42 -29.54
C PRO A 330 1.87 -24.08 -30.04
N SER A 331 2.21 -22.78 -29.98
CA SER A 331 3.54 -22.28 -30.36
C SER A 331 3.84 -20.97 -29.68
N VAL A 332 5.12 -20.69 -29.45
CA VAL A 332 5.64 -19.40 -29.00
C VAL A 332 6.70 -18.95 -29.98
N GLU A 333 6.52 -17.78 -30.60
CA GLU A 333 7.44 -17.23 -31.57
C GLU A 333 7.88 -15.83 -31.17
N PHE A 334 9.18 -15.60 -31.24
CA PHE A 334 9.81 -14.26 -31.08
C PHE A 334 10.32 -13.81 -32.45
N LYS A 335 9.93 -12.62 -32.89
CA LYS A 335 10.34 -12.01 -34.15
C LYS A 335 11.09 -10.71 -33.87
N HIS A 336 12.41 -10.73 -34.04
CA HIS A 336 13.29 -9.56 -33.86
C HIS A 336 13.02 -8.78 -32.57
N VAL A 337 12.88 -9.51 -31.45
CA VAL A 337 12.48 -8.92 -30.16
C VAL A 337 13.66 -8.24 -29.50
N THR A 338 13.47 -6.95 -29.24
CA THR A 338 14.36 -6.12 -28.39
C THR A 338 13.57 -5.60 -27.18
N PHE A 339 14.22 -5.59 -26.01
CA PHE A 339 13.58 -5.12 -24.78
C PHE A 339 14.54 -4.34 -23.87
N SER A 340 14.02 -3.22 -23.31
CA SER A 340 14.66 -2.45 -22.26
C SER A 340 13.64 -2.05 -21.18
N TYR A 341 14.06 -2.05 -19.87
CA TYR A 341 13.17 -1.68 -18.75
C TYR A 341 12.79 -0.20 -18.71
N GLY A 342 13.45 0.65 -19.48
CA GLY A 342 13.14 2.08 -19.53
C GLY A 342 13.47 2.70 -20.87
N LYS A 343 12.75 3.76 -21.24
CA LYS A 343 12.89 4.46 -22.54
C LYS A 343 14.31 4.97 -22.86
N LYS A 344 15.19 5.08 -21.86
CA LYS A 344 16.57 5.56 -21.99
C LYS A 344 17.60 4.54 -21.48
N SER A 345 17.17 3.33 -21.12
CA SER A 345 18.05 2.26 -20.65
C SER A 345 18.61 1.49 -21.85
N GLU A 346 19.80 0.94 -21.69
CA GLU A 346 20.37 -0.01 -22.65
C GLU A 346 19.45 -1.23 -22.80
N ALA A 347 19.44 -1.83 -23.96
CA ALA A 347 18.68 -3.03 -24.24
C ALA A 347 19.21 -4.20 -23.39
N ILE A 348 18.30 -4.88 -22.68
CA ILE A 348 18.61 -6.10 -21.93
C ILE A 348 18.53 -7.33 -22.83
N ILE A 349 17.71 -7.25 -23.87
CA ILE A 349 17.54 -8.24 -24.91
C ILE A 349 17.58 -7.50 -26.24
N GLU A 350 18.37 -8.01 -27.20
CA GLU A 350 18.59 -7.38 -28.49
C GLU A 350 18.43 -8.39 -29.64
N ASP A 351 17.48 -8.12 -30.51
CA ASP A 351 17.22 -8.86 -31.77
C ASP A 351 17.09 -10.39 -31.61
N ILE A 352 16.26 -10.84 -30.66
CA ILE A 352 16.04 -12.27 -30.42
C ILE A 352 14.92 -12.81 -31.33
N SER A 353 15.24 -13.90 -32.08
CA SER A 353 14.29 -14.58 -32.98
C SER A 353 14.36 -16.10 -32.85
N PHE A 354 13.25 -16.71 -32.41
CA PHE A 354 13.12 -18.18 -32.33
C PHE A 354 11.66 -18.61 -32.37
N VAL A 355 11.45 -19.91 -32.58
CA VAL A 355 10.14 -20.56 -32.49
C VAL A 355 10.26 -21.74 -31.54
N ALA A 356 9.38 -21.84 -30.58
CA ALA A 356 9.16 -22.98 -29.70
C ALA A 356 7.83 -23.65 -30.06
N LYS A 357 7.82 -24.97 -30.23
CA LYS A 357 6.67 -25.74 -30.71
C LYS A 357 6.14 -26.68 -29.64
N ALA A 358 4.86 -27.06 -29.75
CA ALA A 358 4.26 -28.09 -28.93
C ALA A 358 5.05 -29.41 -28.99
N GLY A 359 5.07 -30.16 -27.89
CA GLY A 359 5.80 -31.39 -27.75
C GLY A 359 7.32 -31.24 -27.66
N GLN A 360 7.83 -30.01 -27.64
CA GLN A 360 9.26 -29.73 -27.57
C GLN A 360 9.61 -28.84 -26.37
N THR A 361 10.78 -29.12 -25.79
CA THR A 361 11.40 -28.27 -24.77
C THR A 361 12.36 -27.28 -25.41
N THR A 362 12.11 -25.99 -25.25
CA THR A 362 13.06 -24.93 -25.59
C THR A 362 13.70 -24.44 -24.31
N ALA A 363 15.02 -24.62 -24.20
CA ALA A 363 15.78 -24.23 -23.03
C ALA A 363 16.59 -22.96 -23.28
N PHE A 364 16.76 -22.14 -22.23
CA PHE A 364 17.54 -20.90 -22.26
C PHE A 364 18.67 -21.00 -21.26
N ILE A 365 19.93 -20.85 -21.72
CA ILE A 365 21.12 -20.85 -20.90
C ILE A 365 22.00 -19.64 -21.21
N GLY A 366 22.86 -19.26 -20.26
CA GLY A 366 23.79 -18.14 -20.38
C GLY A 366 24.24 -17.64 -19.00
N SER A 367 25.16 -16.70 -18.96
CA SER A 367 25.67 -16.10 -17.74
C SER A 367 24.56 -15.41 -16.91
N THR A 368 24.83 -15.18 -15.63
CA THR A 368 23.92 -14.37 -14.80
C THR A 368 23.82 -12.96 -15.39
N GLY A 369 22.61 -12.43 -15.53
CA GLY A 369 22.39 -11.12 -16.15
C GLY A 369 22.29 -11.12 -17.68
N SER A 370 22.39 -12.29 -18.38
CA SER A 370 22.27 -12.35 -19.84
C SER A 370 20.85 -12.16 -20.39
N GLY A 371 19.84 -11.87 -19.55
CA GLY A 371 18.48 -11.56 -20.00
C GLY A 371 17.50 -12.74 -20.03
N LYS A 372 17.86 -13.95 -19.56
CA LYS A 372 17.01 -15.17 -19.61
C LYS A 372 15.62 -14.99 -19.01
N SER A 373 15.54 -14.60 -17.73
CA SER A 373 14.26 -14.37 -17.04
C SER A 373 13.49 -13.22 -17.67
N THR A 374 14.18 -12.19 -18.14
CA THR A 374 13.55 -11.08 -18.87
C THR A 374 12.87 -11.57 -20.15
N LEU A 375 13.56 -12.43 -20.91
CA LEU A 375 13.04 -13.00 -22.16
C LEU A 375 11.72 -13.77 -21.94
N ILE A 376 11.73 -14.72 -20.99
CA ILE A 376 10.53 -15.54 -20.74
C ILE A 376 9.38 -14.74 -20.10
N ASN A 377 9.67 -13.64 -19.40
CA ASN A 377 8.66 -12.74 -18.83
C ASN A 377 7.91 -11.92 -19.88
N LEU A 378 8.39 -11.87 -21.12
CA LEU A 378 7.67 -11.29 -22.25
C LEU A 378 6.53 -12.21 -22.72
N VAL A 379 6.63 -13.54 -22.55
CA VAL A 379 5.61 -14.51 -22.99
C VAL A 379 4.27 -14.29 -22.27
N PRO A 380 4.20 -14.21 -20.91
CA PRO A 380 2.97 -13.87 -20.21
C PRO A 380 2.63 -12.37 -20.27
N ARG A 381 3.34 -11.60 -21.07
CA ARG A 381 3.15 -10.17 -21.23
C ARG A 381 3.25 -9.40 -19.90
N PHE A 382 4.18 -9.81 -19.00
CA PHE A 382 4.51 -9.00 -17.82
C PHE A 382 5.19 -7.69 -18.23
N PHE A 383 5.79 -7.68 -19.41
CA PHE A 383 6.38 -6.54 -20.09
C PHE A 383 6.04 -6.61 -21.59
N ASP A 384 5.89 -5.48 -22.25
CA ASP A 384 5.78 -5.40 -23.71
C ASP A 384 7.19 -5.24 -24.34
N ALA A 385 7.45 -5.94 -25.43
CA ALA A 385 8.67 -5.75 -26.22
C ALA A 385 8.79 -4.30 -26.68
N THR A 386 10.02 -3.75 -26.64
CA THR A 386 10.33 -2.40 -27.12
C THR A 386 10.30 -2.36 -28.64
N GLU A 387 10.85 -3.41 -29.29
CA GLU A 387 10.81 -3.60 -30.74
C GLU A 387 10.55 -5.09 -31.03
N GLY A 388 10.06 -5.39 -32.23
CA GLY A 388 9.68 -6.73 -32.64
C GLY A 388 8.35 -7.18 -32.05
N GLU A 389 8.07 -8.48 -32.19
CA GLU A 389 6.79 -9.09 -31.83
C GLU A 389 6.97 -10.43 -31.11
N VAL A 390 6.12 -10.68 -30.11
CA VAL A 390 5.95 -11.99 -29.49
C VAL A 390 4.59 -12.52 -29.89
N LEU A 391 4.57 -13.72 -30.48
CA LEU A 391 3.35 -14.39 -30.90
C LEU A 391 3.14 -15.67 -30.10
N ILE A 392 1.89 -15.92 -29.74
CA ILE A 392 1.43 -17.19 -29.19
C ILE A 392 0.37 -17.74 -30.15
N ASN A 393 0.56 -18.99 -30.59
CA ASN A 393 -0.33 -19.65 -31.56
C ASN A 393 -0.55 -18.78 -32.83
N ASN A 394 0.52 -18.19 -33.36
CA ASN A 394 0.56 -17.26 -34.50
C ASN A 394 -0.18 -15.93 -34.31
N LEU A 395 -0.70 -15.63 -33.11
CA LEU A 395 -1.35 -14.35 -32.81
C LEU A 395 -0.45 -13.52 -31.90
N ASN A 396 -0.33 -12.21 -32.18
CA ASN A 396 0.45 -11.31 -31.33
C ASN A 396 -0.15 -11.23 -29.92
N ILE A 397 0.69 -11.33 -28.88
CA ILE A 397 0.23 -11.28 -27.48
C ILE A 397 -0.54 -9.99 -27.15
N LYS A 398 -0.35 -8.90 -27.91
CA LYS A 398 -1.08 -7.65 -27.74
C LYS A 398 -2.54 -7.73 -28.20
N GLU A 399 -2.88 -8.71 -28.99
CA GLU A 399 -4.25 -8.94 -29.51
C GLU A 399 -5.11 -9.78 -28.58
N TYR A 400 -4.50 -10.44 -27.60
CA TYR A 400 -5.21 -11.25 -26.61
C TYR A 400 -5.93 -10.41 -25.56
N THR A 401 -7.05 -10.93 -25.06
CA THR A 401 -7.58 -10.51 -23.75
C THR A 401 -6.71 -11.10 -22.64
N GLU A 402 -6.71 -10.48 -21.46
CA GLU A 402 -5.89 -10.92 -20.31
C GLU A 402 -6.20 -12.40 -19.96
N ASN A 403 -7.47 -12.74 -19.82
CA ASN A 403 -7.89 -14.10 -19.47
C ASN A 403 -7.47 -15.11 -20.54
N ALA A 404 -7.73 -14.83 -21.83
CA ALA A 404 -7.39 -15.74 -22.92
C ALA A 404 -5.88 -16.01 -23.04
N LEU A 405 -5.05 -15.02 -22.72
CA LEU A 405 -3.60 -15.21 -22.69
C LEU A 405 -3.17 -16.00 -21.46
N MET A 406 -3.64 -15.58 -20.28
CA MET A 406 -3.22 -16.22 -19.02
C MET A 406 -3.71 -17.66 -18.93
N ASP A 407 -4.88 -17.99 -19.44
CA ASP A 407 -5.40 -19.37 -19.42
C ASP A 407 -4.50 -20.36 -20.16
N LYS A 408 -3.80 -19.90 -21.19
CA LYS A 408 -2.86 -20.73 -21.97
C LYS A 408 -1.53 -20.98 -21.26
N ILE A 409 -1.18 -20.24 -20.21
CA ILE A 409 0.16 -20.22 -19.63
C ILE A 409 0.16 -20.79 -18.20
N GLY A 410 1.02 -21.76 -17.96
CA GLY A 410 1.44 -22.21 -16.64
C GLY A 410 2.84 -21.65 -16.33
N TYR A 411 2.94 -20.78 -15.33
CA TYR A 411 4.20 -20.11 -14.97
C TYR A 411 4.72 -20.57 -13.62
N VAL A 412 5.97 -21.04 -13.60
CA VAL A 412 6.69 -21.45 -12.39
C VAL A 412 7.85 -20.48 -12.15
N PRO A 413 7.77 -19.62 -11.14
CA PRO A 413 8.81 -18.66 -10.85
C PRO A 413 10.06 -19.31 -10.26
N GLN A 414 11.20 -18.62 -10.31
CA GLN A 414 12.48 -19.06 -9.75
C GLN A 414 12.38 -19.43 -8.26
N ARG A 415 11.57 -18.69 -7.50
CA ARG A 415 11.25 -19.01 -6.10
C ARG A 415 9.77 -19.31 -5.97
N GLY A 416 9.45 -20.55 -5.65
CA GLY A 416 8.07 -20.96 -5.39
C GLY A 416 7.45 -20.12 -4.26
N TYR A 417 6.33 -19.48 -4.56
CA TYR A 417 5.55 -18.75 -3.57
C TYR A 417 4.24 -19.49 -3.29
N LEU A 418 3.94 -19.68 -1.98
CA LEU A 418 2.70 -20.31 -1.55
C LEU A 418 1.83 -19.30 -0.80
N PHE A 419 0.54 -19.35 -1.12
CA PHE A 419 -0.47 -18.53 -0.45
C PHE A 419 -0.93 -19.20 0.84
N THR A 420 -1.39 -18.40 1.79
CA THR A 420 -2.05 -18.91 3.00
C THR A 420 -3.27 -19.71 2.64
N GLY A 421 -3.38 -20.93 3.19
CA GLY A 421 -4.48 -21.84 2.89
C GLY A 421 -4.06 -23.28 3.16
N THR A 422 -4.36 -24.20 2.24
CA THR A 422 -3.98 -25.62 2.30
C THR A 422 -3.10 -25.97 1.11
N VAL A 423 -2.49 -27.16 1.13
CA VAL A 423 -1.79 -27.74 -0.04
C VAL A 423 -2.75 -27.80 -1.24
N ARG A 424 -3.96 -28.31 -1.05
CA ARG A 424 -5.05 -28.35 -2.04
C ARG A 424 -5.29 -26.99 -2.67
N SER A 425 -5.57 -25.96 -1.83
CA SER A 425 -5.88 -24.62 -2.33
C SER A 425 -4.71 -23.99 -3.08
N ASN A 426 -3.47 -24.35 -2.75
CA ASN A 426 -2.28 -23.88 -3.46
C ASN A 426 -2.09 -24.56 -4.81
N ILE A 427 -2.31 -25.86 -4.92
CA ILE A 427 -2.18 -26.59 -6.20
C ILE A 427 -3.30 -26.16 -7.16
N LEU A 428 -4.52 -26.04 -6.66
CA LEU A 428 -5.71 -25.70 -7.47
C LEU A 428 -5.91 -24.18 -7.67
N TYR A 429 -4.96 -23.34 -7.28
CA TYR A 429 -5.11 -21.89 -7.27
C TYR A 429 -5.44 -21.26 -8.63
N GLY A 430 -4.99 -21.87 -9.73
CA GLY A 430 -5.23 -21.38 -11.09
C GLY A 430 -6.23 -22.25 -11.88
N VAL A 431 -6.97 -23.14 -11.23
CA VAL A 431 -7.89 -24.07 -11.89
C VAL A 431 -9.33 -23.58 -11.71
N GLU A 432 -9.90 -22.98 -12.77
CA GLU A 432 -11.28 -22.45 -12.74
C GLU A 432 -12.28 -23.29 -13.54
N ASN A 433 -11.81 -24.02 -14.57
CA ASN A 433 -12.68 -24.62 -15.59
C ASN A 433 -13.00 -26.12 -15.38
N LEU A 434 -12.50 -26.75 -14.31
CA LEU A 434 -12.76 -28.17 -14.04
C LEU A 434 -13.98 -28.39 -13.15
N LYS A 435 -14.73 -29.46 -13.41
CA LYS A 435 -15.82 -29.90 -12.55
C LYS A 435 -15.27 -30.35 -11.19
N LYS A 436 -16.05 -30.15 -10.14
CA LYS A 436 -15.64 -30.50 -8.77
C LYS A 436 -15.20 -31.97 -8.62
N SER A 437 -15.76 -32.89 -9.40
CA SER A 437 -15.38 -34.30 -9.45
C SER A 437 -14.00 -34.57 -10.09
N GLU A 438 -13.51 -33.66 -10.94
CA GLU A 438 -12.26 -33.78 -11.67
C GLU A 438 -11.09 -33.09 -10.96
N LEU A 439 -11.39 -32.13 -10.08
CA LEU A 439 -10.39 -31.35 -9.35
C LEU A 439 -9.43 -32.20 -8.53
N ASP A 440 -9.94 -33.21 -7.81
CA ASP A 440 -9.10 -34.09 -7.00
C ASP A 440 -8.17 -35.00 -7.85
N ALA A 441 -8.67 -35.47 -8.97
CA ALA A 441 -7.86 -36.27 -9.90
C ALA A 441 -6.75 -35.42 -10.52
N SER A 442 -7.08 -34.23 -11.03
CA SER A 442 -6.12 -33.26 -11.58
C SER A 442 -5.07 -32.85 -10.56
N MET A 443 -5.49 -32.54 -9.33
CA MET A 443 -4.59 -32.16 -8.24
C MET A 443 -3.57 -33.26 -7.91
N ARG A 444 -4.04 -34.52 -7.75
CA ARG A 444 -3.17 -35.68 -7.46
C ARG A 444 -2.24 -35.99 -8.62
N HIS A 445 -2.73 -35.93 -9.83
CA HIS A 445 -1.94 -36.12 -11.04
C HIS A 445 -0.82 -35.07 -11.13
N ALA A 446 -1.15 -33.80 -11.01
CA ALA A 446 -0.16 -32.72 -11.01
C ALA A 446 0.85 -32.83 -9.85
N ALA A 447 0.40 -33.22 -8.64
CA ALA A 447 1.28 -33.45 -7.51
C ALA A 447 2.24 -34.64 -7.73
N LYS A 448 1.79 -35.69 -8.40
CA LYS A 448 2.60 -36.87 -8.76
C LYS A 448 3.70 -36.46 -9.73
N ILE A 449 3.37 -35.83 -10.85
CA ILE A 449 4.35 -35.36 -11.84
C ILE A 449 5.36 -34.42 -11.20
N ALA A 450 4.89 -33.47 -10.38
CA ALA A 450 5.75 -32.52 -9.66
C ALA A 450 6.59 -33.16 -8.54
N GLN A 451 6.55 -34.48 -8.36
CA GLN A 451 7.19 -35.22 -7.25
C GLN A 451 6.79 -34.68 -5.87
N ALA A 452 5.59 -34.08 -5.74
CA ALA A 452 5.10 -33.52 -4.50
C ALA A 452 4.30 -34.52 -3.66
N GLU A 453 3.68 -35.52 -4.26
CA GLU A 453 2.80 -36.48 -3.60
C GLU A 453 3.49 -37.21 -2.45
N GLU A 454 4.76 -37.61 -2.62
CA GLU A 454 5.51 -38.37 -1.63
C GLU A 454 5.61 -37.61 -0.27
N PHE A 455 5.87 -36.31 -0.30
CA PHE A 455 5.96 -35.56 0.96
C PHE A 455 4.59 -35.07 1.45
N VAL A 456 3.65 -34.79 0.53
CA VAL A 456 2.30 -34.33 0.90
C VAL A 456 1.55 -35.43 1.65
N THR A 457 1.64 -36.68 1.21
CA THR A 457 1.00 -37.82 1.86
C THR A 457 1.57 -38.11 3.27
N LYS A 458 2.81 -37.67 3.56
CA LYS A 458 3.43 -37.77 4.89
C LYS A 458 2.99 -36.66 5.85
N LEU A 459 2.33 -35.60 5.37
CA LEU A 459 1.79 -34.54 6.22
C LEU A 459 0.56 -35.08 6.98
N LYS A 460 0.34 -34.60 8.20
CA LYS A 460 -0.76 -35.05 9.08
C LYS A 460 -2.13 -34.99 8.39
N ASP A 461 -2.42 -33.88 7.67
CA ASP A 461 -3.68 -33.64 6.98
C ASP A 461 -3.54 -33.75 5.44
N GLN A 462 -2.43 -34.32 4.95
CA GLN A 462 -2.14 -34.54 3.53
C GLN A 462 -2.39 -33.29 2.66
N TYR A 463 -3.30 -33.36 1.69
CA TYR A 463 -3.65 -32.23 0.81
C TYR A 463 -4.39 -31.10 1.51
N ASP A 464 -5.01 -31.37 2.67
CA ASP A 464 -5.68 -30.37 3.47
C ASP A 464 -4.77 -29.76 4.57
N ALA A 465 -3.48 -30.19 4.60
CA ALA A 465 -2.48 -29.63 5.50
C ALA A 465 -2.33 -28.12 5.32
N PRO A 466 -2.30 -27.35 6.41
CA PRO A 466 -2.26 -25.88 6.36
C PRO A 466 -0.90 -25.39 5.86
N ILE A 467 -0.95 -24.39 5.00
CA ILE A 467 0.19 -23.64 4.47
C ILE A 467 0.10 -22.20 4.99
N PRO A 468 1.03 -21.74 5.81
CA PRO A 468 1.11 -20.34 6.22
C PRO A 468 1.65 -19.46 5.08
N GLN A 469 1.56 -18.15 5.26
CA GLN A 469 2.04 -17.16 4.28
C GLN A 469 3.49 -17.43 3.86
N GLY A 470 3.73 -17.55 2.55
CA GLY A 470 5.03 -17.84 1.98
C GLY A 470 5.50 -19.28 2.18
N GLY A 471 4.69 -20.19 2.74
CA GLY A 471 5.05 -21.60 2.91
C GLY A 471 6.23 -21.82 3.86
N THR A 472 6.24 -21.14 5.01
CA THR A 472 7.37 -21.20 5.97
C THR A 472 7.51 -22.56 6.67
N ASN A 473 6.49 -23.40 6.61
CA ASN A 473 6.47 -24.75 7.19
C ASN A 473 6.94 -25.84 6.22
N VAL A 474 7.31 -25.50 5.00
CA VAL A 474 7.83 -26.44 4.00
C VAL A 474 9.22 -26.01 3.51
N SER A 475 10.06 -26.97 3.10
CA SER A 475 11.39 -26.68 2.59
C SER A 475 11.36 -25.93 1.24
N GLY A 476 12.50 -25.34 0.82
CA GLY A 476 12.59 -24.68 -0.48
C GLY A 476 12.21 -25.56 -1.67
N GLY A 477 12.74 -26.80 -1.70
CA GLY A 477 12.40 -27.77 -2.72
C GLY A 477 10.95 -28.24 -2.67
N GLN A 478 10.35 -28.39 -1.49
CA GLN A 478 8.93 -28.69 -1.34
C GLN A 478 8.04 -27.56 -1.86
N ARG A 479 8.37 -26.30 -1.53
CA ARG A 479 7.67 -25.12 -2.09
C ARG A 479 7.72 -25.10 -3.60
N GLN A 480 8.90 -25.36 -4.16
CA GLN A 480 9.09 -25.37 -5.61
C GLN A 480 8.24 -26.46 -6.27
N ARG A 481 8.23 -27.68 -5.71
CA ARG A 481 7.39 -28.78 -6.21
C ARG A 481 5.89 -28.46 -6.16
N LEU A 482 5.41 -27.80 -5.10
CA LEU A 482 4.01 -27.33 -5.04
C LEU A 482 3.73 -26.22 -6.06
N ALA A 483 4.68 -25.33 -6.33
CA ALA A 483 4.53 -24.32 -7.38
C ALA A 483 4.50 -24.95 -8.78
N ILE A 484 5.30 -26.00 -9.03
CA ILE A 484 5.26 -26.79 -10.25
C ILE A 484 3.90 -27.52 -10.38
N ALA A 485 3.44 -28.18 -9.30
CA ALA A 485 2.14 -28.85 -9.29
C ALA A 485 0.99 -27.86 -9.60
N ARG A 486 1.05 -26.63 -9.10
CA ARG A 486 0.09 -25.56 -9.41
C ARG A 486 0.03 -25.25 -10.91
N ALA A 487 1.18 -25.12 -11.55
CA ALA A 487 1.25 -24.82 -12.98
C ALA A 487 0.73 -25.98 -13.82
N LEU A 488 1.06 -27.23 -13.44
CA LEU A 488 0.62 -28.45 -14.13
C LEU A 488 -0.89 -28.71 -13.96
N ALA A 489 -1.45 -28.45 -12.77
CA ALA A 489 -2.88 -28.66 -12.50
C ALA A 489 -3.79 -27.83 -13.40
N LYS A 490 -3.29 -26.76 -13.95
CA LYS A 490 -3.99 -25.88 -14.90
C LYS A 490 -4.11 -26.49 -16.29
N GLN A 491 -3.30 -27.49 -16.64
CA GLN A 491 -3.20 -28.12 -17.99
C GLN A 491 -3.00 -27.07 -19.11
N PRO A 492 -1.96 -26.22 -19.01
CA PRO A 492 -1.78 -25.12 -19.94
C PRO A 492 -1.19 -25.57 -21.28
N GLU A 493 -1.41 -24.79 -22.35
CA GLU A 493 -0.75 -24.95 -23.64
C GLU A 493 0.75 -24.60 -23.62
N ILE A 494 1.17 -23.74 -22.70
CA ILE A 494 2.56 -23.27 -22.56
C ILE A 494 2.97 -23.38 -21.09
N LEU A 495 4.04 -24.11 -20.82
CA LEU A 495 4.67 -24.22 -19.50
C LEU A 495 5.98 -23.45 -19.48
N ILE A 496 6.11 -22.53 -18.52
CA ILE A 496 7.31 -21.71 -18.33
C ILE A 496 7.94 -22.02 -16.98
N PHE A 497 9.21 -22.41 -16.98
CA PHE A 497 10.01 -22.69 -15.80
C PHE A 497 11.17 -21.68 -15.72
N ASP A 498 11.07 -20.68 -14.84
CA ASP A 498 12.12 -19.71 -14.60
C ASP A 498 13.08 -20.24 -13.53
N ASP A 499 14.16 -20.92 -13.95
CA ASP A 499 15.19 -21.54 -13.08
C ASP A 499 14.59 -22.41 -11.95
N ALA A 500 13.43 -23.01 -12.23
CA ALA A 500 12.59 -23.66 -11.22
C ALA A 500 13.20 -24.98 -10.69
N PHE A 501 14.13 -25.57 -11.40
CA PHE A 501 14.77 -26.85 -11.06
C PHE A 501 15.99 -26.66 -10.14
N SER A 502 16.55 -25.47 -10.06
CA SER A 502 17.77 -25.20 -9.26
C SER A 502 17.59 -25.46 -7.76
N ALA A 503 16.36 -25.36 -7.25
CA ALA A 503 16.01 -25.62 -5.86
C ALA A 503 15.80 -27.11 -5.53
N LEU A 504 15.86 -28.00 -6.54
CA LEU A 504 15.63 -29.43 -6.40
C LEU A 504 16.96 -30.19 -6.30
N ASP A 505 16.95 -31.32 -5.61
CA ASP A 505 18.04 -32.27 -5.68
C ASP A 505 18.08 -33.00 -7.04
N MET A 506 19.26 -33.48 -7.44
CA MET A 506 19.49 -34.05 -8.78
C MET A 506 18.58 -35.23 -9.10
N LYS A 507 18.24 -36.06 -8.11
CA LYS A 507 17.37 -37.25 -8.29
C LYS A 507 15.93 -36.83 -8.56
N THR A 508 15.43 -35.87 -7.75
CA THR A 508 14.08 -35.34 -7.91
C THR A 508 13.94 -34.56 -9.22
N ASP A 509 14.94 -33.73 -9.58
CA ASP A 509 14.98 -33.00 -10.86
C ASP A 509 14.91 -33.97 -12.06
N LYS A 510 15.74 -34.99 -12.08
CA LYS A 510 15.74 -35.98 -13.18
C LYS A 510 14.39 -36.67 -13.33
N LYS A 511 13.85 -37.21 -12.23
CA LYS A 511 12.57 -37.93 -12.23
C LYS A 511 11.40 -37.03 -12.65
N LEU A 512 11.39 -35.78 -12.15
CA LEU A 512 10.34 -34.81 -12.54
C LEU A 512 10.37 -34.52 -14.04
N ARG A 513 11.56 -34.36 -14.64
CA ARG A 513 11.67 -34.14 -16.11
C ARG A 513 11.30 -35.36 -16.93
N GLU A 514 11.63 -36.57 -16.45
CA GLU A 514 11.20 -37.83 -17.09
C GLU A 514 9.66 -37.94 -17.07
N ASP A 515 9.02 -37.71 -15.90
CA ASP A 515 7.57 -37.74 -15.77
C ASP A 515 6.90 -36.62 -16.59
N LEU A 516 7.50 -35.42 -16.61
CA LEU A 516 7.00 -34.28 -17.37
C LEU A 516 7.03 -34.57 -18.89
N LYS A 517 8.09 -35.22 -19.40
CA LYS A 517 8.24 -35.54 -20.83
C LYS A 517 7.11 -36.40 -21.37
N SER A 518 6.52 -37.26 -20.54
CA SER A 518 5.39 -38.12 -20.93
C SER A 518 4.07 -37.36 -21.05
N GLU A 519 3.95 -36.19 -20.42
CA GLU A 519 2.70 -35.43 -20.30
C GLU A 519 2.59 -34.24 -21.27
N ILE A 520 3.71 -33.83 -21.90
CA ILE A 520 3.80 -32.54 -22.63
C ILE A 520 3.68 -32.70 -24.16
N GLN A 521 3.04 -33.76 -24.65
CA GLN A 521 2.95 -34.01 -26.10
C GLN A 521 2.35 -32.84 -26.89
N ASP A 522 1.35 -32.14 -26.31
CA ASP A 522 0.67 -31.00 -26.92
C ASP A 522 0.99 -29.68 -26.25
N THR A 523 2.05 -29.62 -25.42
CA THR A 523 2.42 -28.46 -24.65
C THR A 523 3.77 -27.88 -25.08
N VAL A 524 3.89 -26.57 -25.21
CA VAL A 524 5.17 -25.88 -25.39
C VAL A 524 5.86 -25.73 -24.03
N VAL A 525 7.09 -26.19 -23.90
CA VAL A 525 7.86 -26.11 -22.66
C VAL A 525 9.02 -25.13 -22.82
N LEU A 526 9.06 -24.09 -22.01
CA LEU A 526 10.14 -23.11 -21.93
C LEU A 526 10.86 -23.24 -20.60
N ILE A 527 12.16 -23.53 -20.62
CA ILE A 527 12.96 -23.75 -19.41
C ILE A 527 14.12 -22.76 -19.38
N VAL A 528 14.18 -21.90 -18.39
CA VAL A 528 15.43 -21.22 -18.04
C VAL A 528 16.19 -22.09 -17.07
N ALA A 529 17.45 -22.36 -17.38
CA ALA A 529 18.31 -23.14 -16.49
C ALA A 529 19.72 -22.54 -16.41
N GLN A 530 20.37 -22.80 -15.29
CA GLN A 530 21.77 -22.49 -15.06
C GLN A 530 22.66 -23.73 -15.21
N ARG A 531 22.07 -24.94 -15.15
CA ARG A 531 22.79 -26.22 -15.23
C ARG A 531 22.55 -26.88 -16.59
N ILE A 532 23.63 -27.29 -17.25
CA ILE A 532 23.57 -28.04 -18.52
C ILE A 532 22.85 -29.37 -18.32
N SER A 533 23.07 -30.05 -17.21
CA SER A 533 22.41 -31.31 -16.88
C SER A 533 20.87 -31.25 -16.92
N THR A 534 20.31 -30.06 -16.65
CA THR A 534 18.85 -29.84 -16.69
C THR A 534 18.30 -29.74 -18.12
N ILE A 535 19.12 -29.25 -19.06
CA ILE A 535 18.68 -28.92 -20.42
C ILE A 535 19.31 -29.75 -21.52
N LYS A 536 20.20 -30.68 -21.17
CA LYS A 536 20.97 -31.50 -22.12
C LYS A 536 20.06 -32.23 -23.12
N GLU A 537 18.86 -32.68 -22.67
CA GLU A 537 17.90 -33.41 -23.48
C GLU A 537 16.87 -32.50 -24.18
N ALA A 538 17.01 -31.18 -24.09
CA ALA A 538 16.08 -30.27 -24.75
C ALA A 538 16.26 -30.32 -26.28
N GLU A 539 15.14 -30.32 -26.99
CA GLU A 539 15.12 -30.34 -28.45
C GLU A 539 15.70 -29.05 -29.05
N GLN A 540 15.60 -27.94 -28.32
CA GLN A 540 16.20 -26.67 -28.69
C GLN A 540 16.79 -25.97 -27.46
N ILE A 541 18.06 -25.61 -27.56
CA ILE A 541 18.75 -24.79 -26.54
C ILE A 541 19.13 -23.46 -27.19
N ILE A 542 18.79 -22.37 -26.52
CA ILE A 542 19.13 -20.99 -26.91
C ILE A 542 20.16 -20.49 -25.91
N VAL A 543 21.34 -20.10 -26.41
CA VAL A 543 22.43 -19.57 -25.60
C VAL A 543 22.38 -18.04 -25.68
N LEU A 544 22.23 -17.42 -24.51
CA LEU A 544 22.22 -15.96 -24.39
C LEU A 544 23.51 -15.46 -23.76
N ASP A 545 24.10 -14.44 -24.38
CA ASP A 545 25.23 -13.71 -23.84
C ASP A 545 25.03 -12.21 -24.07
N GLN A 546 25.17 -11.43 -23.00
CA GLN A 546 24.98 -9.97 -23.01
C GLN A 546 23.72 -9.50 -23.78
N GLY A 547 22.59 -10.19 -23.57
CA GLY A 547 21.32 -9.86 -24.19
C GLY A 547 21.13 -10.34 -25.62
N LYS A 548 22.12 -11.00 -26.23
CA LYS A 548 22.08 -11.50 -27.60
C LYS A 548 22.03 -13.03 -27.66
N MET A 549 21.38 -13.55 -28.69
CA MET A 549 21.40 -14.98 -28.98
C MET A 549 22.70 -15.34 -29.72
N VAL A 550 23.63 -16.01 -29.01
CA VAL A 550 24.94 -16.39 -29.56
C VAL A 550 25.00 -17.84 -30.05
N GLY A 551 23.97 -18.63 -29.75
CA GLY A 551 23.87 -20.01 -30.20
C GLY A 551 22.43 -20.54 -30.13
N LYS A 552 22.06 -21.41 -31.08
CA LYS A 552 20.77 -22.12 -31.15
C LYS A 552 20.99 -23.51 -31.73
N GLY A 553 20.48 -24.52 -31.06
CA GLY A 553 20.61 -25.91 -31.53
C GLY A 553 20.41 -26.94 -30.41
N THR A 554 20.73 -28.18 -30.66
CA THR A 554 20.79 -29.24 -29.65
C THR A 554 22.07 -29.14 -28.83
N HIS A 555 22.15 -29.86 -27.72
CA HIS A 555 23.34 -29.92 -26.86
C HIS A 555 24.62 -30.23 -27.65
N LEU A 556 24.61 -31.27 -28.47
CA LEU A 556 25.78 -31.69 -29.25
C LEU A 556 26.16 -30.70 -30.35
N GLU A 557 25.17 -30.05 -31.00
CA GLU A 557 25.43 -29.00 -31.98
C GLU A 557 26.07 -27.78 -31.37
N LEU A 558 25.62 -27.39 -30.18
CA LEU A 558 26.17 -26.24 -29.46
C LEU A 558 27.58 -26.49 -28.92
N LEU A 559 27.87 -27.73 -28.45
CA LEU A 559 29.23 -28.15 -28.11
C LEU A 559 30.19 -28.04 -29.29
N ARG A 560 29.71 -28.26 -30.55
CA ARG A 560 30.53 -28.12 -31.75
C ARG A 560 30.74 -26.64 -32.16
N LYS A 561 29.69 -25.83 -32.11
CA LYS A 561 29.62 -24.54 -32.83
C LYS A 561 29.64 -23.30 -31.92
N CYS A 562 29.26 -23.40 -30.66
CA CYS A 562 29.09 -22.27 -29.77
C CYS A 562 30.15 -22.22 -28.68
N LYS A 563 31.10 -21.28 -28.78
CA LYS A 563 32.18 -21.10 -27.79
C LYS A 563 31.64 -20.81 -26.39
N VAL A 564 30.66 -19.93 -26.27
CA VAL A 564 30.04 -19.59 -24.97
C VAL A 564 29.43 -20.82 -24.31
N TYR A 565 28.77 -21.68 -25.07
CA TYR A 565 28.21 -22.93 -24.54
C TYR A 565 29.30 -23.90 -24.09
N GLN A 566 30.40 -24.01 -24.86
CA GLN A 566 31.57 -24.82 -24.48
C GLN A 566 32.19 -24.33 -23.16
N GLU A 567 32.30 -23.02 -22.99
CA GLU A 567 32.83 -22.42 -21.73
C GLU A 567 31.93 -22.72 -20.53
N ILE A 568 30.60 -22.63 -20.72
CA ILE A 568 29.63 -23.00 -19.69
C ILE A 568 29.75 -24.50 -19.37
N ALA A 569 29.85 -25.35 -20.40
CA ALA A 569 30.00 -26.79 -20.22
C ALA A 569 31.32 -27.16 -19.47
N LYS A 570 32.43 -26.56 -19.89
CA LYS A 570 33.72 -26.76 -19.23
C LYS A 570 33.72 -26.32 -17.76
N SER A 571 32.89 -25.33 -17.39
CA SER A 571 32.76 -24.89 -15.99
C SER A 571 31.92 -25.82 -15.11
N GLN A 572 31.13 -26.69 -15.70
CA GLN A 572 30.14 -27.54 -14.99
C GLN A 572 30.45 -29.03 -15.01
N PHE A 573 31.18 -29.50 -16.03
CA PHE A 573 31.60 -30.89 -16.17
C PHE A 573 33.05 -31.07 -15.65
N SER A 574 33.36 -32.28 -15.21
CA SER A 574 34.76 -32.68 -14.99
C SER A 574 35.51 -32.71 -16.33
N GLU A 575 36.84 -32.72 -16.31
CA GLU A 575 37.62 -32.78 -17.53
C GLU A 575 37.34 -34.06 -18.34
N GLU A 576 37.10 -35.19 -17.66
CA GLU A 576 36.75 -36.47 -18.28
C GLU A 576 35.35 -36.44 -18.92
N GLU A 577 34.35 -35.95 -18.19
CA GLU A 577 32.98 -35.78 -18.70
C GLU A 577 32.94 -34.83 -19.90
N PHE A 578 33.65 -33.68 -19.79
CA PHE A 578 33.70 -32.71 -20.90
C PHE A 578 34.38 -33.31 -22.15
N ALA A 579 35.45 -34.08 -21.97
CA ALA A 579 36.16 -34.74 -23.07
C ALA A 579 35.25 -35.77 -23.74
N GLU A 580 34.47 -36.53 -22.97
CA GLU A 580 33.52 -37.54 -23.49
C GLU A 580 32.35 -36.85 -24.26
N GLU A 581 31.77 -35.77 -23.69
CA GLU A 581 30.72 -35.02 -24.38
C GLU A 581 31.22 -34.39 -25.69
N MET A 582 32.46 -33.86 -25.68
CA MET A 582 33.09 -33.33 -26.90
C MET A 582 33.39 -34.42 -27.94
N ARG A 583 33.71 -35.64 -27.49
CA ARG A 583 33.89 -36.79 -28.41
C ARG A 583 32.57 -37.17 -29.07
N GLN A 584 31.50 -37.35 -28.28
CA GLN A 584 30.15 -37.64 -28.80
C GLN A 584 29.67 -36.50 -29.74
N ALA A 585 29.95 -35.26 -29.40
CA ALA A 585 29.66 -34.12 -30.27
C ALA A 585 30.40 -34.22 -31.61
N LYS A 586 31.64 -34.70 -31.69
CA LYS A 586 32.42 -34.84 -32.92
C LYS A 586 31.98 -36.04 -33.77
N GLU A 587 31.64 -37.14 -33.13
CA GLU A 587 31.26 -38.40 -33.81
C GLU A 587 29.87 -38.37 -34.41
N GLY A 588 29.05 -37.39 -34.01
CA GLY A 588 27.73 -37.21 -34.63
C GLY A 588 26.63 -38.16 -34.16
N ILE A 589 26.88 -38.83 -33.04
CA ILE A 589 25.97 -39.76 -32.38
C ILE A 589 25.14 -39.03 -31.32
#